data_93f59b525d862352233bdbc9e366d472
#
_entry.id   93f59b525d862352233bdbc9e366d472
#
_cell.length_a   1.000
_cell.length_b   1.000
_cell.length_c   1.000
_cell.angle_alpha   90.00
_cell.angle_beta   90.00
_cell.angle_gamma   90.00
#
_symmetry.space_group_name_H-M   'P 1'
#
loop_
_entity.id
_entity.type
_entity.pdbx_description
1 polymer ?
#
loop_
_entity_poly.entity_id
_entity_poly.type
_entity_poly.pdbx_seq_one_letter_code
_entity_poly.pdbx_strand_id
1 'polypeptide(L)'
;MTDKTIGAEIGARLKVLRLRRNRTQQQVADAVAVSLNVIKALEAGKGKLASLIAVLRELEALEDLDQFIPAPEVSPLQLAKQRGKKRQRASGTRSDTEPEETPEW
;
A
#
# COMPACT_ATOMS: atom_id res chain seq x y z
N MET A 1 -9.77 5.69 -20.28
CA MET A 1 -9.02 4.53 -19.77
C MET A 1 -9.80 3.91 -18.63
N THR A 2 -10.01 2.61 -18.67
CA THR A 2 -10.82 1.93 -17.67
C THR A 2 -9.97 1.54 -16.45
N ASP A 3 -10.64 1.26 -15.34
CA ASP A 3 -9.95 0.78 -14.14
C ASP A 3 -9.17 -0.50 -14.43
N LYS A 4 -9.74 -1.37 -15.24
CA LYS A 4 -9.09 -2.63 -15.63
C LYS A 4 -7.78 -2.35 -16.38
N THR A 5 -7.79 -1.39 -17.30
CA THR A 5 -6.62 -1.04 -18.06
C THR A 5 -5.54 -0.44 -17.17
N ILE A 6 -5.94 0.43 -16.24
CA ILE A 6 -5.01 1.04 -15.29
C ILE A 6 -4.39 -0.04 -14.38
N GLY A 7 -5.21 -0.97 -13.89
CA GLY A 7 -4.71 -2.06 -13.08
C GLY A 7 -3.71 -2.93 -13.82
N ALA A 8 -4.01 -3.25 -15.08
CA ALA A 8 -3.09 -4.05 -15.90
C ALA A 8 -1.75 -3.31 -16.10
N GLU A 9 -1.78 -1.99 -16.24
CA GLU A 9 -0.57 -1.20 -16.38
C GLU A 9 0.26 -1.25 -15.10
N ILE A 10 -0.40 -1.12 -13.95
CA ILE A 10 0.30 -1.23 -12.64
C ILE A 10 0.94 -2.61 -12.52
N GLY A 11 0.20 -3.65 -12.88
CA GLY A 11 0.74 -5.01 -12.83
C GLY A 11 1.94 -5.20 -13.75
N ALA A 12 1.88 -4.62 -14.95
CA ALA A 12 2.99 -4.70 -15.90
C ALA A 12 4.24 -4.00 -15.34
N ARG A 13 4.06 -2.87 -14.66
CA ARG A 13 5.17 -2.17 -14.03
C ARG A 13 5.77 -2.95 -12.88
N LEU A 14 4.93 -3.65 -12.12
CA LEU A 14 5.40 -4.52 -11.06
C LEU A 14 6.27 -5.65 -11.62
N LYS A 15 5.84 -6.24 -12.74
CA LYS A 15 6.62 -7.26 -13.41
C LYS A 15 8.00 -6.73 -13.83
N VAL A 16 8.05 -5.51 -14.38
CA VAL A 16 9.32 -4.90 -14.76
C VAL A 16 10.24 -4.74 -13.55
N LEU A 17 9.71 -4.29 -12.41
CA LEU A 17 10.49 -4.18 -11.18
C LEU A 17 11.07 -5.53 -10.79
N ARG A 18 10.26 -6.58 -10.83
CA ARG A 18 10.70 -7.93 -10.51
C ARG A 18 11.85 -8.37 -11.42
N LEU A 19 11.66 -8.18 -12.71
CA LEU A 19 12.68 -8.60 -13.70
C LEU A 19 13.99 -7.81 -13.54
N ARG A 20 13.90 -6.53 -13.17
CA ARG A 20 15.09 -5.73 -12.90
C ARG A 20 15.89 -6.25 -11.71
N ARG A 21 15.22 -6.92 -10.77
CA ARG A 21 15.88 -7.55 -9.63
C ARG A 21 16.32 -8.98 -9.92
N ASN A 22 16.16 -9.43 -11.16
CA ASN A 22 16.51 -10.81 -11.58
C ASN A 22 15.78 -11.85 -10.72
N ARG A 23 14.51 -11.61 -10.41
CA ARG A 23 13.70 -12.51 -9.59
C ARG A 23 12.63 -13.16 -10.44
N THR A 24 12.39 -14.44 -10.22
CA THR A 24 11.26 -15.14 -10.84
C THR A 24 10.00 -14.92 -10.00
N GLN A 25 8.84 -15.16 -10.59
CA GLN A 25 7.59 -15.09 -9.84
C GLN A 25 7.62 -16.06 -8.65
N GLN A 26 8.14 -17.26 -8.86
CA GLN A 26 8.22 -18.26 -7.79
C GLN A 26 9.15 -17.80 -6.66
N GLN A 27 10.29 -17.19 -7.00
CA GLN A 27 11.22 -16.70 -5.97
C GLN A 27 10.55 -15.64 -5.11
N VAL A 28 9.82 -14.72 -5.73
CA VAL A 28 9.12 -13.68 -4.98
C VAL A 28 8.01 -14.28 -4.12
N ALA A 29 7.24 -15.21 -4.69
CA ALA A 29 6.17 -15.87 -3.96
C ALA A 29 6.72 -16.58 -2.71
N ASP A 30 7.83 -17.29 -2.86
CA ASP A 30 8.45 -17.99 -1.74
C ASP A 30 8.95 -17.01 -0.69
N ALA A 31 9.55 -15.90 -1.12
CA ALA A 31 10.12 -14.92 -0.20
C ALA A 31 9.06 -14.21 0.63
N VAL A 32 7.89 -13.95 0.04
CA VAL A 32 6.81 -13.27 0.78
C VAL A 32 5.78 -14.23 1.34
N ALA A 33 6.01 -15.53 1.20
CA ALA A 33 5.17 -16.59 1.76
C ALA A 33 3.73 -16.55 1.22
N VAL A 34 3.59 -16.37 -0.10
CA VAL A 34 2.30 -16.45 -0.76
C VAL A 34 2.37 -17.46 -1.91
N SER A 35 1.23 -17.85 -2.45
CA SER A 35 1.21 -18.76 -3.57
C SER A 35 1.66 -18.06 -4.85
N LEU A 36 2.12 -18.85 -5.82
CA LEU A 36 2.49 -18.32 -7.12
C LEU A 36 1.32 -17.59 -7.78
N ASN A 37 0.10 -18.08 -7.58
CA ASN A 37 -1.09 -17.46 -8.16
C ASN A 37 -1.31 -16.05 -7.64
N VAL A 38 -0.91 -15.75 -6.39
CA VAL A 38 -1.00 -14.39 -5.85
C VAL A 38 -0.09 -13.44 -6.64
N ILE A 39 1.13 -13.88 -6.94
CA ILE A 39 2.06 -13.05 -7.71
C ILE A 39 1.54 -12.86 -9.14
N LYS A 40 1.06 -13.93 -9.77
CA LYS A 40 0.48 -13.82 -11.11
C LYS A 40 -0.70 -12.85 -11.14
N ALA A 41 -1.56 -12.90 -10.11
CA ALA A 41 -2.70 -12.00 -10.04
C ALA A 41 -2.25 -10.54 -9.91
N LEU A 42 -1.26 -10.27 -9.07
CA LEU A 42 -0.74 -8.90 -8.92
C LEU A 42 -0.19 -8.36 -10.23
N GLU A 43 0.57 -9.17 -10.96
CA GLU A 43 1.14 -8.75 -12.24
C GLU A 43 0.09 -8.64 -13.34
N ALA A 44 -1.08 -9.22 -13.13
CA ALA A 44 -2.23 -9.03 -14.01
C ALA A 44 -3.11 -7.83 -13.60
N GLY A 45 -2.74 -7.12 -12.55
CA GLY A 45 -3.49 -5.96 -12.09
C GLY A 45 -4.59 -6.29 -11.10
N LYS A 46 -4.50 -7.44 -10.45
CA LYS A 46 -5.51 -7.91 -9.48
C LYS A 46 -4.81 -8.24 -8.17
N GLY A 47 -5.60 -8.52 -7.14
CA GLY A 47 -5.03 -8.97 -5.89
C GLY A 47 -5.30 -8.01 -4.75
N LYS A 48 -4.65 -8.28 -3.62
CA LYS A 48 -4.88 -7.54 -2.39
C LYS A 48 -3.78 -6.51 -2.16
N LEU A 49 -4.15 -5.40 -1.55
CA LEU A 49 -3.19 -4.36 -1.21
C LEU A 49 -2.08 -4.89 -0.31
N ALA A 50 -2.42 -5.73 0.68
CA ALA A 50 -1.42 -6.28 1.59
C ALA A 50 -0.37 -7.10 0.84
N SER A 51 -0.80 -7.87 -0.17
CA SER A 51 0.12 -8.66 -0.97
C SER A 51 1.02 -7.77 -1.82
N LEU A 52 0.46 -6.70 -2.38
CA LEU A 52 1.24 -5.74 -3.16
C LEU A 52 2.33 -5.09 -2.30
N ILE A 53 1.98 -4.68 -1.08
CA ILE A 53 2.94 -4.08 -0.16
C ILE A 53 4.08 -5.06 0.15
N ALA A 54 3.74 -6.33 0.43
CA ALA A 54 4.74 -7.34 0.72
C ALA A 54 5.72 -7.54 -0.44
N VAL A 55 5.19 -7.56 -1.67
CA VAL A 55 6.02 -7.72 -2.87
C VAL A 55 6.91 -6.50 -3.08
N LEU A 56 6.37 -5.28 -2.91
CA LEU A 56 7.17 -4.08 -3.06
C LEU A 56 8.29 -4.03 -2.03
N ARG A 57 8.03 -4.49 -0.81
CA ARG A 57 9.07 -4.56 0.21
C ARG A 57 10.16 -5.55 -0.20
N GLU A 58 9.78 -6.70 -0.72
CA GLU A 58 10.74 -7.71 -1.15
C GLU A 58 11.58 -7.22 -2.33
N LEU A 59 11.00 -6.44 -3.22
CA LEU A 59 11.68 -5.89 -4.38
C LEU A 59 12.40 -4.58 -4.05
N GLU A 60 12.41 -4.16 -2.78
CA GLU A 60 13.07 -2.93 -2.33
C GLU A 60 12.54 -1.69 -3.05
N ALA A 61 11.22 -1.64 -3.22
CA ALA A 61 10.57 -0.57 -3.97
C ALA A 61 9.50 0.16 -3.16
N LEU A 62 9.54 0.05 -1.81
CA LEU A 62 8.53 0.71 -0.97
C LEU A 62 8.60 2.23 -1.08
N GLU A 63 9.78 2.80 -1.29
CA GLU A 63 9.89 4.24 -1.42
C GLU A 63 9.18 4.78 -2.64
N ASP A 64 8.91 3.94 -3.64
CA ASP A 64 8.15 4.35 -4.81
C ASP A 64 6.72 4.70 -4.46
N LEU A 65 6.22 4.23 -3.31
CA LEU A 65 4.89 4.60 -2.84
C LEU A 65 4.76 6.09 -2.56
N ASP A 66 5.84 6.75 -2.15
CA ASP A 66 5.80 8.18 -1.91
C ASP A 66 5.54 8.98 -3.18
N GLN A 67 5.92 8.44 -4.32
CA GLN A 67 5.62 9.06 -5.61
C GLN A 67 4.26 8.64 -6.13
N PHE A 68 3.85 7.43 -5.82
CA PHE A 68 2.56 6.89 -6.24
C PHE A 68 1.40 7.54 -5.48
N ILE A 69 1.48 7.53 -4.15
CA ILE A 69 0.51 8.18 -3.27
C ILE A 69 1.31 8.97 -2.23
N PRO A 70 1.77 10.18 -2.59
CA PRO A 70 2.61 10.94 -1.67
C PRO A 70 1.84 11.36 -0.43
N ALA A 71 2.56 11.44 0.69
CA ALA A 71 1.98 11.96 1.91
C ALA A 71 1.57 13.41 1.67
N PRO A 72 0.37 13.82 2.15
CA PRO A 72 -0.05 15.21 1.96
C PRO A 72 0.84 16.16 2.74
N GLU A 73 1.15 17.30 2.11
CA GLU A 73 1.85 18.38 2.80
C GLU A 73 0.91 19.04 3.79
N VAL A 74 1.40 19.29 4.98
CA VAL A 74 0.58 19.85 6.03
C VAL A 74 1.25 21.11 6.55
N SER A 75 0.54 22.27 6.44
CA SER A 75 1.03 23.51 7.04
C SER A 75 0.97 23.41 8.57
N PRO A 76 1.73 24.25 9.29
CA PRO A 76 1.65 24.23 10.75
C PRO A 76 0.24 24.38 11.28
N LEU A 77 -0.58 25.22 10.64
CA LEU A 77 -1.96 25.42 11.04
C LEU A 77 -2.79 24.14 10.83
N GLN A 78 -2.65 23.50 9.70
CA GLN A 78 -3.36 22.26 9.42
C GLN A 78 -2.95 21.17 10.40
N LEU A 79 -1.68 21.08 10.72
CA LEU A 79 -1.19 20.09 11.68
C LEU A 79 -1.82 20.32 13.06
N ALA A 80 -1.92 21.55 13.50
CA ALA A 80 -2.55 21.87 14.78
C ALA A 80 -4.02 21.44 14.79
N LYS A 81 -4.74 21.70 13.71
CA LYS A 81 -6.15 21.28 13.59
C LYS A 81 -6.29 19.78 13.65
N GLN A 82 -5.42 19.05 12.97
CA GLN A 82 -5.47 17.60 12.98
C GLN A 82 -5.22 17.02 14.38
N ARG A 83 -4.27 17.59 15.09
CA ARG A 83 -3.99 17.19 16.47
C ARG A 83 -5.18 17.43 17.37
N GLY A 84 -5.85 18.56 17.21
CA GLY A 84 -7.05 18.86 17.97
C GLY A 84 -8.15 17.84 17.73
N LYS A 85 -8.39 17.49 16.49
CA LYS A 85 -9.40 16.49 16.15
C LYS A 85 -9.07 15.13 16.74
N LYS A 86 -7.82 14.73 16.69
CA LYS A 86 -7.42 13.44 17.27
C LYS A 86 -7.64 13.40 18.76
N ARG A 87 -7.33 14.49 19.47
CA ARG A 87 -7.57 14.58 20.89
C ARG A 87 -9.05 14.45 21.24
N GLN A 88 -9.89 15.11 20.47
CA GLN A 88 -11.34 15.03 20.69
C GLN A 88 -11.84 13.60 20.52
N ARG A 89 -11.33 12.88 19.53
CA ARG A 89 -11.71 11.48 19.34
C ARG A 89 -11.25 10.62 20.51
N ALA A 90 -10.04 10.85 20.99
CA ALA A 90 -9.50 10.07 22.08
C ALA A 90 -10.28 10.28 23.37
N SER A 91 -10.73 11.52 23.65
CA SER A 91 -11.47 11.82 24.85
C SER A 91 -12.94 11.45 24.77
N GLY A 92 -13.47 11.40 23.61
CA GLY A 92 -14.87 11.10 23.40
C GLY A 92 -15.17 9.68 23.58
N THR A 93 -15.16 9.37 24.02
CA THR A 93 -15.51 8.35 24.10
C THR A 93 -15.37 7.21 23.47
N ARG A 94 -15.35 7.35 23.44
CA ARG A 94 -15.16 6.33 22.89
C ARG A 94 -14.41 5.50 22.96
N SER A 95 -14.52 5.95 23.37
CA SER A 95 -13.92 5.16 23.26
C SER A 95 -13.58 4.53 22.88
N ASP A 96 -13.68 5.02 23.03
CA ASP A 96 -13.30 4.38 22.34
C ASP A 96 -12.76 3.90 21.92
N THR A 97 -12.71 4.16 22.23
CA THR A 97 -12.21 3.76 21.57
C THR A 97 -11.75 3.62 20.96
N GLU A 98 -11.46 3.96 20.80
CA GLU A 98 -11.09 3.77 19.86
C GLU A 98 -10.70 3.45 19.22
N PRO A 99 -10.61 3.79 19.57
CA PRO A 99 -10.23 3.53 18.63
C PRO A 99 -10.19 3.37 17.86
N GLU A 100 -10.14 3.73 17.65
CA GLU A 100 -10.18 3.58 16.60
C GLU A 100 -9.99 3.48 15.80
N GLU A 101 -9.79 3.98 15.93
CA GLU A 101 -9.70 4.02 14.89
C GLU A 101 -9.51 3.78 14.24
N THR A 102 -9.51 4.15 14.57
CA THR A 102 -9.36 3.92 13.68
C THR A 102 -9.33 3.95 12.95
N PRO A 103 -9.25 4.26 12.70
CA PRO A 103 -9.18 4.20 11.74
C PRO A 103 -9.05 4.31 11.14
N GLU A 104 -9.03 4.54 10.94
CA GLU A 104 -9.02 4.47 10.14
C GLU A 104 -8.65 4.18 9.56
N TRP A 105 -8.63 4.57 9.28
CA TRP A 105 -8.39 4.18 8.43
C TRP A 105 -8.31 3.83 8.22
#